data_3212b34ba5fabf101d536fe76cdc58a2
#
_entry.id   3212b34ba5fabf101d536fe76cdc58a2
#
_cell.length_a   1.000
_cell.length_b   1.000
_cell.length_c   1.000
_cell.angle_alpha   90.00
_cell.angle_beta   90.00
_cell.angle_gamma   90.00
#
_symmetry.space_group_name_H-M   'P 1'
#
loop_
_entity.id
_entity.type
_entity.pdbx_description
1 polymer ?
#
loop_
_entity_poly.entity_id
_entity_poly.type
_entity_poly.pdbx_seq_one_letter_code
_entity_poly.pdbx_strand_id
1 'polypeptide(L)'
;LQSEIHAYLTREGARQAIASRFVVHDAFPHTASTPALEARLEDAWRWKGLQVLPLEEPMRWSEDFGWYLGQVPGVFFGIGAGEACPGLHTPDYSFPDGLLPAALKAGQTALLLE
;
A
#
# COMPACT_ATOMS: atom_id res chain seq x y z
N LEU A 1 3.52 19.33 2.25
CA LEU A 1 3.43 19.45 0.78
C LEU A 1 2.10 20.10 0.32
N GLN A 2 0.89 19.51 0.63
CA GLN A 2 -0.40 20.08 0.18
C GLN A 2 -0.59 21.53 0.66
N SER A 3 -0.34 21.82 1.93
CA SER A 3 -0.41 23.17 2.51
C SER A 3 0.57 24.14 1.85
N GLU A 4 1.75 23.70 1.52
CA GLU A 4 2.78 24.49 0.83
C GLU A 4 2.37 24.83 -0.61
N ILE A 5 1.81 23.84 -1.34
CA ILE A 5 1.28 24.05 -2.69
C ILE A 5 0.13 25.07 -2.64
N HIS A 6 -0.81 24.91 -1.70
CA HIS A 6 -1.92 25.84 -1.54
C HIS A 6 -1.44 27.28 -1.23
N ALA A 7 -0.51 27.43 -0.29
CA ALA A 7 0.07 28.72 0.05
C ALA A 7 0.82 29.35 -1.14
N TYR A 8 1.55 28.56 -1.91
CA TYR A 8 2.23 29.01 -3.12
C TYR A 8 1.24 29.52 -4.17
N LEU A 9 0.20 28.73 -4.51
CA LEU A 9 -0.82 29.10 -5.50
C LEU A 9 -1.59 30.36 -5.08
N THR A 10 -1.94 30.48 -3.80
CA THR A 10 -2.62 31.67 -3.26
C THR A 10 -1.76 32.92 -3.42
N ARG A 11 -0.48 32.84 -3.04
CA ARG A 11 0.46 33.97 -3.15
C ARG A 11 0.72 34.38 -4.59
N GLU A 12 1.01 33.43 -5.48
CA GLU A 12 1.30 33.72 -6.87
C GLU A 12 0.05 34.17 -7.64
N GLY A 13 -1.11 33.62 -7.33
CA GLY A 13 -2.39 34.08 -7.88
C GLY A 13 -2.67 35.53 -7.49
N ALA A 14 -2.49 35.89 -6.23
CA ALA A 14 -2.65 37.28 -5.78
C ALA A 14 -1.67 38.25 -6.47
N ARG A 15 -0.41 37.84 -6.67
CA ARG A 15 0.61 38.65 -7.35
C ARG A 15 0.30 38.89 -8.82
N GLN A 16 -0.36 37.95 -9.48
CA GLN A 16 -0.67 38.02 -10.91
C GLN A 16 -2.14 38.39 -11.20
N ALA A 17 -2.91 38.75 -10.18
CA ALA A 17 -4.35 38.99 -10.28
C ALA A 17 -5.15 37.83 -10.88
N ILE A 18 -4.69 36.59 -10.62
CA ILE A 18 -5.34 35.35 -11.06
C ILE A 18 -6.07 34.73 -9.87
N ALA A 19 -7.37 34.48 -10.00
CA ALA A 19 -8.11 33.69 -9.01
C ALA A 19 -7.70 32.21 -9.13
N SER A 20 -7.25 31.62 -8.02
CA SER A 20 -6.87 30.22 -7.96
C SER A 20 -7.74 29.49 -6.93
N ARG A 21 -8.09 28.23 -7.23
CA ARG A 21 -8.76 27.31 -6.33
C ARG A 21 -7.97 26.02 -6.26
N PHE A 22 -7.57 25.63 -5.06
CA PHE A 22 -6.92 24.37 -4.80
C PHE A 22 -7.91 23.42 -4.14
N VAL A 23 -8.15 22.27 -4.76
CA VAL A 23 -9.05 21.24 -4.26
C VAL A 23 -8.30 19.93 -4.24
N VAL A 24 -8.36 19.22 -3.12
CA VAL A 24 -7.79 17.89 -2.96
C VAL A 24 -8.92 16.88 -3.07
N HIS A 25 -8.78 15.95 -3.98
CA HIS A 25 -9.67 14.80 -4.13
C HIS A 25 -8.87 13.53 -3.86
N ASP A 26 -9.53 12.51 -3.32
CA ASP A 26 -8.97 11.17 -3.12
C ASP A 26 -7.60 11.19 -2.41
N ALA A 27 -7.55 11.88 -1.26
CA ALA A 27 -6.35 11.91 -0.44
C ALA A 27 -6.16 10.56 0.26
N PHE A 28 -5.02 9.92 -0.01
CA PHE A 28 -4.62 8.67 0.63
C PHE A 28 -3.51 8.94 1.63
N PRO A 29 -3.60 8.44 2.88
CA PRO A 29 -2.47 8.46 3.80
C PRO A 29 -1.40 7.46 3.33
N HIS A 30 -0.18 7.64 3.82
CA HIS A 30 0.86 6.64 3.58
C HIS A 30 0.49 5.32 4.25
N THR A 31 0.77 4.21 3.57
CA THR A 31 0.58 2.86 4.09
C THR A 31 1.91 2.35 4.63
N ALA A 32 2.05 2.33 5.95
CA ALA A 32 3.26 1.87 6.63
C ALA A 32 2.91 0.75 7.61
N SER A 33 3.45 -0.44 7.36
CA SER A 33 3.32 -1.59 8.25
C SER A 33 3.95 -1.32 9.61
N THR A 34 3.41 -1.95 10.65
CA THR A 34 3.98 -1.91 12.00
C THR A 34 5.20 -2.85 12.06
N PRO A 35 6.44 -2.36 12.25
CA PRO A 35 7.65 -3.18 12.07
C PRO A 35 7.69 -4.43 12.96
N ALA A 36 7.23 -4.33 14.20
CA ALA A 36 7.21 -5.47 15.10
C ALA A 36 6.23 -6.59 14.68
N LEU A 37 5.09 -6.22 14.10
CA LEU A 37 4.12 -7.17 13.54
C LEU A 37 4.62 -7.76 12.23
N GLU A 38 5.24 -6.94 11.39
CA GLU A 38 5.84 -7.36 10.13
C GLU A 38 6.89 -8.46 10.37
N ALA A 39 7.84 -8.23 11.26
CA ALA A 39 8.86 -9.22 11.60
C ALA A 39 8.25 -10.54 12.11
N ARG A 40 7.25 -10.48 13.00
CA ARG A 40 6.57 -11.67 13.52
C ARG A 40 5.82 -12.44 12.42
N LEU A 41 5.15 -11.74 11.52
CA LEU A 41 4.45 -12.34 10.38
C LEU A 41 5.43 -12.99 9.40
N GLU A 42 6.53 -12.33 9.08
CA GLU A 42 7.56 -12.90 8.21
C GLU A 42 8.10 -14.21 8.74
N ASP A 43 8.42 -14.26 10.04
CA ASP A 43 8.91 -15.48 10.69
C ASP A 43 7.86 -16.59 10.65
N ALA A 44 6.60 -16.26 10.94
CA ALA A 44 5.49 -17.23 10.91
C ALA A 44 5.24 -17.76 9.50
N TRP A 45 5.30 -16.91 8.47
CA TRP A 45 5.15 -17.33 7.08
C TRP A 45 6.28 -18.24 6.62
N ARG A 46 7.55 -17.89 6.95
CA ARG A 46 8.72 -18.73 6.66
C ARG A 46 8.59 -20.09 7.35
N TRP A 47 8.17 -20.11 8.62
CA TRP A 47 7.94 -21.36 9.36
C TRP A 47 6.84 -22.22 8.72
N LYS A 48 5.81 -21.62 8.15
CA LYS A 48 4.75 -22.29 7.36
C LYS A 48 5.21 -22.67 5.95
N GLY A 49 6.44 -22.40 5.56
CA GLY A 49 6.99 -22.71 4.23
C GLY A 49 6.49 -21.79 3.12
N LEU A 50 6.08 -20.57 3.45
CA LEU A 50 5.85 -19.51 2.46
C LEU A 50 7.17 -18.81 2.18
N GLN A 51 7.42 -18.51 0.90
CA GLN A 51 8.52 -17.65 0.52
C GLN A 51 8.15 -16.21 0.83
N VAL A 52 9.00 -15.52 1.59
CA VAL A 52 8.85 -14.10 1.89
C VAL A 52 9.91 -13.32 1.14
N LEU A 53 9.47 -12.39 0.33
CA LEU A 53 10.32 -11.51 -0.48
C LEU A 53 10.16 -10.08 0.05
N PRO A 54 11.15 -9.54 0.79
CA PRO A 54 11.10 -8.16 1.23
C PRO A 54 11.19 -7.22 0.02
N LEU A 55 10.42 -6.15 0.04
CA LEU A 55 10.52 -5.09 -0.96
C LEU A 55 11.63 -4.13 -0.57
N GLU A 56 12.56 -3.87 -1.48
CA GLU A 56 13.65 -2.91 -1.27
C GLU A 56 13.15 -1.47 -1.31
N GLU A 57 12.12 -1.21 -2.11
CA GLU A 57 11.48 0.10 -2.22
C GLU A 57 9.98 0.02 -1.95
N PRO A 58 9.37 1.08 -1.41
CA PRO A 58 7.93 1.12 -1.22
C PRO A 58 7.19 1.10 -2.56
N MET A 59 6.02 0.49 -2.57
CA MET A 59 5.10 0.55 -3.70
C MET A 59 4.63 2.00 -3.94
N ARG A 60 4.58 2.42 -5.21
CA ARG A 60 4.32 3.82 -5.59
C ARG A 60 2.88 4.05 -6.07
N TRP A 61 1.95 3.28 -5.57
CA TRP A 61 0.52 3.48 -5.83
C TRP A 61 -0.22 3.97 -4.59
N SER A 62 -1.46 4.39 -4.76
CA SER A 62 -2.34 4.81 -3.68
C SER A 62 -3.09 3.62 -3.12
N GLU A 63 -3.27 3.62 -1.80
CA GLU A 63 -3.97 2.57 -1.05
C GLU A 63 -4.82 3.14 0.07
N ASP A 64 -6.04 2.60 0.21
CA ASP A 64 -6.94 2.95 1.30
C ASP A 64 -6.49 2.37 2.65
N PHE A 65 -5.69 1.32 2.64
CA PHE A 65 -5.29 0.60 3.85
C PHE A 65 -4.53 1.46 4.85
N GLY A 66 -3.90 2.53 4.39
CA GLY A 66 -3.26 3.53 5.26
C GLY A 66 -4.21 4.18 6.26
N TRP A 67 -5.52 4.27 5.97
CA TRP A 67 -6.51 4.77 6.93
C TRP A 67 -6.67 3.84 8.13
N TYR A 68 -6.62 2.52 7.91
CA TYR A 68 -6.67 1.53 9.00
C TYR A 68 -5.39 1.55 9.81
N LEU A 69 -4.22 1.60 9.15
CA LEU A 69 -2.92 1.63 9.83
C LEU A 69 -2.69 2.90 10.65
N GLY A 70 -3.39 3.98 10.32
CA GLY A 70 -3.42 5.20 11.13
C GLY A 70 -4.21 5.07 12.43
N GLN A 71 -5.01 4.01 12.61
CA GLN A 71 -5.86 3.79 13.78
C GLN A 71 -5.40 2.59 14.62
N VAL A 72 -4.90 1.55 13.97
CA VAL A 72 -4.49 0.30 14.63
C VAL A 72 -3.18 -0.22 14.05
N PRO A 73 -2.36 -0.89 14.86
CA PRO A 73 -1.19 -1.60 14.35
C PRO A 73 -1.61 -2.67 13.34
N GLY A 74 -0.89 -2.77 12.22
CA GLY A 74 -1.18 -3.75 11.17
C GLY A 74 -0.05 -3.92 10.18
N VAL A 75 -0.24 -4.82 9.23
CA VAL A 75 0.72 -5.10 8.16
C VAL A 75 -0.02 -5.13 6.82
N PHE A 76 0.53 -4.44 5.85
CA PHE A 76 0.11 -4.51 4.45
C PHE A 76 1.13 -5.32 3.65
N PHE A 77 0.67 -6.32 2.92
CA PHE A 77 1.55 -7.19 2.15
C PHE A 77 0.90 -7.60 0.83
N GLY A 78 1.74 -7.91 -0.15
CA GLY A 78 1.30 -8.44 -1.44
C GLY A 78 1.46 -9.95 -1.53
N ILE A 79 0.68 -10.57 -2.41
CA ILE A 79 0.87 -11.96 -2.83
C ILE A 79 1.46 -11.94 -4.24
N GLY A 80 2.67 -12.46 -4.39
CA GLY A 80 3.38 -12.47 -5.67
C GLY A 80 2.71 -13.41 -6.68
N ALA A 81 2.38 -12.88 -7.84
CA ALA A 81 1.73 -13.61 -8.93
C ALA A 81 2.72 -14.26 -9.93
N GLY A 82 4.02 -14.06 -9.72
CA GLY A 82 5.07 -14.50 -10.62
C GLY A 82 5.42 -13.46 -11.69
N GLU A 83 6.63 -13.56 -12.23
CA GLU A 83 7.17 -12.58 -13.19
C GLU A 83 6.42 -12.55 -14.54
N ALA A 84 5.78 -13.64 -14.91
CA ALA A 84 5.02 -13.74 -16.15
C ALA A 84 3.58 -13.20 -16.04
N CYS A 85 3.13 -12.85 -14.84
CA CYS A 85 1.80 -12.28 -14.65
C CYS A 85 1.77 -10.83 -15.15
N PRO A 86 0.77 -10.46 -15.98
CA PRO A 86 0.59 -9.05 -16.34
C PRO A 86 0.44 -8.16 -15.12
N GLY A 87 0.92 -6.92 -15.22
CA GLY A 87 0.85 -5.97 -14.11
C GLY A 87 -0.59 -5.64 -13.72
N LEU A 88 -0.81 -5.32 -12.46
CA LEU A 88 -2.09 -4.80 -11.98
C LEU A 88 -2.51 -3.57 -12.81
N HIS A 89 -3.80 -3.44 -13.07
CA HIS A 89 -4.40 -2.34 -13.83
C HIS A 89 -4.01 -2.29 -15.32
N THR A 90 -3.45 -3.36 -15.88
CA THR A 90 -3.24 -3.48 -17.34
C THR A 90 -4.44 -4.18 -17.99
N PRO A 91 -4.74 -3.91 -19.30
CA PRO A 91 -5.90 -4.49 -19.98
C PRO A 91 -5.88 -6.02 -20.10
N ASP A 92 -4.70 -6.60 -20.05
CA ASP A 92 -4.45 -8.04 -20.15
C ASP A 92 -4.32 -8.74 -18.78
N TYR A 93 -4.49 -7.97 -17.68
CA TYR A 93 -4.48 -8.56 -16.34
C TYR A 93 -5.65 -9.50 -16.14
N SER A 94 -5.33 -10.71 -15.68
CA SER A 94 -6.29 -11.69 -15.19
C SER A 94 -5.81 -12.25 -13.86
N PHE A 95 -6.70 -12.30 -12.88
CA PHE A 95 -6.35 -12.84 -11.55
C PHE A 95 -5.97 -14.32 -11.67
N PRO A 96 -4.75 -14.72 -11.30
CA PRO A 96 -4.34 -16.11 -11.38
C PRO A 96 -4.88 -16.90 -10.18
N ASP A 97 -5.88 -17.74 -10.40
CA ASP A 97 -6.52 -18.55 -9.35
C ASP A 97 -5.54 -19.42 -8.56
N GLY A 98 -4.39 -19.76 -9.16
CA GLY A 98 -3.30 -20.46 -8.47
C GLY A 98 -2.71 -19.72 -7.26
N LEU A 99 -3.00 -18.42 -7.09
CA LEU A 99 -2.61 -17.66 -5.91
C LEU A 99 -3.46 -17.96 -4.68
N LEU A 100 -4.70 -18.43 -4.85
CA LEU A 100 -5.65 -18.61 -3.76
C LEU A 100 -5.11 -19.47 -2.61
N PRO A 101 -4.44 -20.62 -2.84
CA PRO A 101 -3.88 -21.40 -1.74
C PRO A 101 -2.82 -20.65 -0.93
N ALA A 102 -1.93 -19.89 -1.61
CA ALA A 102 -0.90 -19.10 -0.94
C ALA A 102 -1.52 -17.95 -0.15
N ALA A 103 -2.48 -17.24 -0.74
CA ALA A 103 -3.20 -16.13 -0.10
C ALA A 103 -3.97 -16.61 1.15
N LEU A 104 -4.69 -17.73 1.05
CA LEU A 104 -5.39 -18.32 2.19
C LEU A 104 -4.42 -18.72 3.30
N LYS A 105 -3.30 -19.36 2.94
CA LYS A 105 -2.28 -19.75 3.91
C LYS A 105 -1.65 -18.55 4.61
N ALA A 106 -1.34 -17.50 3.85
CA ALA A 106 -0.79 -16.27 4.42
C ALA A 106 -1.78 -15.57 5.36
N GLY A 107 -3.04 -15.43 4.94
CA GLY A 107 -4.11 -14.85 5.75
C GLY A 107 -4.43 -15.64 7.02
N GLN A 108 -4.54 -16.97 6.91
CA GLN A 108 -4.75 -17.83 8.08
C GLN A 108 -3.59 -17.75 9.09
N THR A 109 -2.35 -17.66 8.59
CA THR A 109 -1.18 -17.47 9.45
C THR A 109 -1.24 -16.14 10.19
N ALA A 110 -1.65 -15.08 9.51
CA ALA A 110 -1.81 -13.76 10.11
C ALA A 110 -2.90 -13.73 11.20
N LEU A 111 -4.05 -14.39 10.94
CA LEU A 111 -5.15 -14.47 11.91
C LEU A 111 -4.83 -15.27 13.17
N LEU A 112 -3.91 -16.22 13.08
CA LEU A 112 -3.49 -17.09 14.18
C LEU A 112 -2.19 -16.64 14.84
N LEU A 113 -1.73 -15.44 14.53
CA LEU A 113 -0.52 -14.87 15.11
C LEU A 113 -0.80 -14.42 16.55
N GLU A 114 -0.32 -15.19 17.53
CA GLU A 114 -0.38 -14.88 18.97
C GLU A 114 0.74 -13.93 19.42
#